data_69f328fc71c57916b3a51fa7b16a8dc7
#
_entry.id   69f328fc71c57916b3a51fa7b16a8dc7
#
_cell.length_a   1.000
_cell.length_b   1.000
_cell.length_c   1.000
_cell.angle_alpha   90.00
_cell.angle_beta   90.00
_cell.angle_gamma   90.00
#
_symmetry.space_group_name_H-M   'P 1'
#
loop_
_entity.id
_entity.type
_entity.pdbx_description
1 polymer ?
#
loop_
_entity_poly.entity_id
_entity_poly.type
_entity_poly.pdbx_seq_one_letter_code
_entity_poly.pdbx_strand_id
1 'polypeptide(L)'
;TIINRTRRRDIGAFTIRKPETLKVSFTADQSTLYNELLRIQANILRQLHGDKGLRFMMTTIMRQASSCIHGLRPFLEDILTRRFDELGFTDDYVDGEVGDMSAEYMSKPQIIESVRQLLAFTEGMSNDDTKVEELIKAVKNKQSMQNNIVMVFSSFRHTLRYLYEKLSAQNIRVGIIHG
;
A
#
# COMPACT_ATOMS: atom_id res chain seq x y z
N THR A 1 11.09 -35.75 16.64
CA THR A 1 11.58 -34.59 15.85
C THR A 1 12.17 -33.58 16.83
N ILE A 2 13.48 -33.30 16.76
CA ILE A 2 14.14 -32.33 17.63
C ILE A 2 14.05 -30.98 16.91
N ILE A 3 13.23 -30.07 17.45
CA ILE A 3 13.16 -28.69 16.95
C ILE A 3 14.21 -27.87 17.68
N ASN A 4 15.27 -27.47 16.97
CA ASN A 4 16.30 -26.59 17.50
C ASN A 4 15.86 -25.14 17.27
N ARG A 5 15.42 -24.43 18.31
CA ARG A 5 15.02 -23.04 18.25
C ARG A 5 16.09 -22.14 18.83
N THR A 6 16.86 -21.50 17.97
CA THR A 6 17.83 -20.46 18.38
C THR A 6 17.08 -19.17 18.70
N ARG A 7 17.21 -18.64 19.91
CA ARG A 7 16.65 -17.35 20.32
C ARG A 7 17.65 -16.25 20.04
N ARG A 8 17.18 -15.03 19.74
CA ARG A 8 18.08 -13.86 19.53
C ARG A 8 19.10 -13.65 20.64
N ARG A 9 18.72 -13.90 21.90
CA ARG A 9 19.62 -13.82 23.06
C ARG A 9 20.76 -14.84 23.04
N ASP A 10 20.59 -15.94 22.30
CA ASP A 10 21.56 -17.04 22.25
C ASP A 10 22.64 -16.79 21.17
N ILE A 11 22.43 -15.82 20.26
CA ILE A 11 23.33 -15.48 19.15
C ILE A 11 24.25 -14.29 19.51
N GLY A 12 24.03 -13.64 20.64
CA GLY A 12 24.72 -12.40 21.02
C GLY A 12 24.15 -11.14 20.33
N ALA A 13 24.53 -9.97 20.82
CA ALA A 13 24.02 -8.68 20.33
C ALA A 13 24.84 -8.17 19.15
N PHE A 14 24.78 -8.82 18.00
CA PHE A 14 25.53 -8.39 16.79
C PHE A 14 24.93 -7.14 16.12
N THR A 15 23.65 -6.84 16.36
CA THR A 15 22.98 -5.69 15.76
C THR A 15 22.06 -5.00 16.76
N ILE A 16 22.14 -3.68 16.82
CA ILE A 16 21.24 -2.84 17.61
C ILE A 16 20.17 -2.29 16.67
N ARG A 17 18.89 -2.60 16.96
CA ARG A 17 17.77 -1.99 16.27
C ARG A 17 17.48 -0.61 16.88
N LYS A 18 17.56 0.43 16.06
CA LYS A 18 17.16 1.80 16.40
C LYS A 18 15.91 2.15 15.58
N PRO A 19 14.69 1.93 16.10
CA PRO A 19 13.48 2.30 15.39
C PRO A 19 13.34 3.82 15.35
N GLU A 20 13.00 4.35 14.19
CA GLU A 20 12.72 5.75 13.98
C GLU A 20 11.42 5.89 13.19
N THR A 21 10.60 6.89 13.53
CA THR A 21 9.35 7.20 12.83
C THR A 21 9.48 8.55 12.15
N LEU A 22 9.46 8.55 10.82
CA LEU A 22 9.38 9.76 10.03
C LEU A 22 7.90 10.14 9.85
N LYS A 23 7.52 11.31 10.34
CA LYS A 23 6.16 11.85 10.19
C LYS A 23 6.10 12.68 8.92
N VAL A 24 5.15 12.38 8.07
CA VAL A 24 4.91 13.08 6.80
C VAL A 24 3.44 13.46 6.71
N SER A 25 3.15 14.67 6.23
CA SER A 25 1.79 15.14 6.00
C SER A 25 1.40 14.99 4.53
N PHE A 26 0.14 14.70 4.28
CA PHE A 26 -0.42 14.77 2.94
C PHE A 26 -0.40 16.20 2.39
N THR A 27 -0.27 16.33 1.08
CA THR A 27 -0.58 17.57 0.37
C THR A 27 -2.08 17.88 0.41
N ALA A 28 -2.51 19.06 -0.01
CA ALA A 28 -3.93 19.45 0.05
C ALA A 28 -4.80 18.56 -0.84
N ASP A 29 -4.35 18.23 -2.05
CA ASP A 29 -5.05 17.34 -2.99
C ASP A 29 -5.05 15.88 -2.50
N GLN A 30 -3.96 15.38 -1.95
CA GLN A 30 -3.90 14.06 -1.30
C GLN A 30 -4.88 13.98 -0.12
N SER A 31 -4.94 15.02 0.70
CA SER A 31 -5.90 15.09 1.82
C SER A 31 -7.35 15.09 1.33
N THR A 32 -7.63 15.81 0.23
CA THR A 32 -8.96 15.85 -0.38
C THR A 32 -9.36 14.48 -0.88
N LEU A 33 -8.51 13.79 -1.64
CA LEU A 33 -8.78 12.43 -2.12
C LEU A 33 -8.99 11.45 -0.96
N TYR A 34 -8.17 11.52 0.08
CA TYR A 34 -8.30 10.64 1.23
C TYR A 34 -9.61 10.87 2.00
N ASN A 35 -10.03 12.12 2.14
CA ASN A 35 -11.32 12.47 2.77
C ASN A 35 -12.53 12.00 1.94
N GLU A 36 -12.45 12.09 0.61
CA GLU A 36 -13.49 11.54 -0.28
C GLU A 36 -13.57 10.01 -0.16
N LEU A 37 -12.42 9.34 -0.07
CA LEU A 37 -12.38 7.90 0.18
C LEU A 37 -13.08 7.54 1.51
N LEU A 38 -12.82 8.29 2.59
CA LEU A 38 -13.50 8.11 3.88
C LEU A 38 -15.03 8.33 3.75
N ARG A 39 -15.46 9.35 3.01
CA ARG A 39 -16.86 9.65 2.77
C ARG A 39 -17.57 8.52 2.01
N ILE A 40 -16.96 8.04 0.95
CA ILE A 40 -17.48 6.92 0.15
C ILE A 40 -17.57 5.66 1.00
N GLN A 41 -16.53 5.35 1.77
CA GLN A 41 -16.52 4.22 2.70
C GLN A 41 -17.67 4.30 3.70
N ALA A 42 -17.88 5.46 4.32
CA ALA A 42 -18.96 5.64 5.28
C ALA A 42 -20.34 5.44 4.66
N ASN A 43 -20.55 5.92 3.43
CA ASN A 43 -21.82 5.75 2.70
C ASN A 43 -22.08 4.28 2.35
N ILE A 44 -21.08 3.58 1.84
CA ILE A 44 -21.17 2.16 1.50
C ILE A 44 -21.48 1.34 2.76
N LEU A 45 -20.77 1.57 3.86
CA LEU A 45 -20.99 0.84 5.11
C LEU A 45 -22.36 1.12 5.75
N ARG A 46 -22.96 2.31 5.53
CA ARG A 46 -24.32 2.61 5.97
C ARG A 46 -25.38 1.86 5.16
N GLN A 47 -25.17 1.71 3.85
CA GLN A 47 -26.14 1.07 2.96
C GLN A 47 -26.10 -0.46 3.05
N LEU A 48 -24.97 -1.03 3.35
CA LEU A 48 -24.71 -2.46 3.32
C LEU A 48 -24.29 -2.97 4.72
N HIS A 49 -25.21 -2.85 5.69
CA HIS A 49 -24.98 -3.29 7.06
C HIS A 49 -24.62 -4.79 7.14
N GLY A 50 -23.51 -5.09 7.78
CA GLY A 50 -23.15 -6.46 8.16
C GLY A 50 -22.31 -7.24 7.14
N ASP A 51 -22.03 -6.69 5.96
CA ASP A 51 -21.25 -7.36 4.92
C ASP A 51 -19.74 -7.33 5.24
N LYS A 52 -19.19 -8.49 5.62
CA LYS A 52 -17.77 -8.63 6.02
C LYS A 52 -16.83 -8.43 4.83
N GLY A 53 -17.17 -8.96 3.64
CA GLY A 53 -16.33 -8.86 2.45
C GLY A 53 -16.21 -7.41 1.97
N LEU A 54 -17.31 -6.65 2.00
CA LEU A 54 -17.29 -5.24 1.66
C LEU A 54 -16.43 -4.42 2.62
N ARG A 55 -16.53 -4.69 3.91
CA ARG A 55 -15.71 -4.03 4.93
C ARG A 55 -14.23 -4.31 4.71
N PHE A 56 -13.89 -5.57 4.39
CA PHE A 56 -12.53 -5.97 4.06
C PHE A 56 -11.99 -5.21 2.84
N MET A 57 -12.74 -5.18 1.75
CA MET A 57 -12.38 -4.48 0.52
C MET A 57 -12.14 -2.99 0.76
N MET A 58 -13.07 -2.29 1.43
CA MET A 58 -12.92 -0.87 1.74
C MET A 58 -11.69 -0.61 2.62
N THR A 59 -11.42 -1.50 3.58
CA THR A 59 -10.21 -1.42 4.41
C THR A 59 -8.95 -1.57 3.56
N THR A 60 -8.97 -2.45 2.57
CA THR A 60 -7.83 -2.66 1.65
C THR A 60 -7.58 -1.44 0.77
N ILE A 61 -8.62 -0.84 0.20
CA ILE A 61 -8.50 0.43 -0.57
C ILE A 61 -7.89 1.53 0.32
N MET A 62 -8.36 1.66 1.56
CA MET A 62 -7.81 2.65 2.50
C MET A 62 -6.37 2.37 2.90
N ARG A 63 -6.01 1.12 3.10
CA ARG A 63 -4.62 0.72 3.39
C ARG A 63 -3.71 1.01 2.21
N GLN A 64 -4.16 0.77 0.97
CA GLN A 64 -3.42 1.15 -0.24
C GLN A 64 -3.22 2.67 -0.29
N ALA A 65 -4.28 3.47 -0.09
CA ALA A 65 -4.20 4.93 -0.08
C ALA A 65 -3.25 5.45 1.02
N SER A 66 -3.28 4.86 2.20
CA SER A 66 -2.37 5.22 3.31
C SER A 66 -0.93 4.78 3.06
N SER A 67 -0.73 3.68 2.35
CA SER A 67 0.60 3.21 1.96
C SER A 67 1.22 4.14 0.92
N CYS A 68 0.50 4.38 -0.17
CA CYS A 68 0.89 5.25 -1.27
C CYS A 68 -0.36 5.76 -1.99
N ILE A 69 -0.65 7.04 -1.87
CA ILE A 69 -1.82 7.65 -2.50
C ILE A 69 -1.73 7.61 -4.05
N HIS A 70 -0.53 7.78 -4.61
CA HIS A 70 -0.30 7.68 -6.04
C HIS A 70 -0.40 6.25 -6.59
N GLY A 71 -0.18 5.24 -5.74
CA GLY A 71 -0.43 3.84 -6.05
C GLY A 71 -1.92 3.47 -6.03
N LEU A 72 -2.80 4.37 -5.56
CA LEU A 72 -4.24 4.13 -5.51
C LEU A 72 -4.85 4.08 -6.91
N ARG A 73 -4.44 4.95 -7.82
CA ARG A 73 -4.98 5.01 -9.19
C ARG A 73 -4.85 3.66 -9.93
N PRO A 74 -3.65 3.10 -10.13
CA PRO A 74 -3.51 1.81 -10.81
C PRO A 74 -4.21 0.67 -10.05
N PHE A 75 -4.29 0.74 -8.72
CA PHE A 75 -5.04 -0.21 -7.92
C PHE A 75 -6.56 -0.15 -8.21
N LEU A 76 -7.13 1.06 -8.34
CA LEU A 76 -8.54 1.24 -8.72
C LEU A 76 -8.81 0.81 -10.16
N GLU A 77 -7.88 1.06 -11.09
CA GLU A 77 -7.96 0.60 -12.47
C GLU A 77 -7.96 -0.93 -12.57
N ASP A 78 -7.16 -1.62 -11.77
CA ASP A 78 -7.15 -3.09 -11.72
C ASP A 78 -8.46 -3.64 -11.16
N ILE A 79 -9.10 -2.99 -10.19
CA ILE A 79 -10.45 -3.35 -9.75
C ILE A 79 -11.46 -3.23 -10.91
N LEU A 80 -11.44 -2.12 -11.65
CA LEU A 80 -12.37 -1.91 -12.78
C LEU A 80 -12.14 -2.89 -13.93
N THR A 81 -10.90 -3.27 -14.18
CA THR A 81 -10.53 -4.24 -15.24
C THR A 81 -10.55 -5.69 -14.76
N ARG A 82 -10.96 -5.94 -13.53
CA ARG A 82 -11.03 -7.27 -12.87
C ARG A 82 -9.68 -8.03 -12.86
N ARG A 83 -8.57 -7.29 -12.81
CA ARG A 83 -7.24 -7.87 -12.62
C ARG A 83 -6.94 -8.09 -11.15
N PHE A 84 -7.69 -8.97 -10.50
CA PHE A 84 -7.65 -9.18 -9.05
C PHE A 84 -6.33 -9.83 -8.57
N ASP A 85 -5.67 -10.59 -9.43
CA ASP A 85 -4.34 -11.16 -9.22
C ASP A 85 -3.25 -10.08 -9.08
N GLU A 86 -3.43 -8.92 -9.72
CA GLU A 86 -2.51 -7.79 -9.63
C GLU A 86 -2.69 -6.96 -8.33
N LEU A 87 -3.82 -7.10 -7.64
CA LEU A 87 -4.10 -6.33 -6.43
C LEU A 87 -3.17 -6.68 -5.25
N GLY A 88 -2.41 -7.78 -5.37
CA GLY A 88 -1.36 -8.11 -4.41
C GLY A 88 -1.89 -8.37 -3.01
N PHE A 89 -3.05 -9.02 -2.90
CA PHE A 89 -3.48 -9.59 -1.63
C PHE A 89 -2.49 -10.69 -1.25
N THR A 90 -1.52 -10.36 -0.40
CA THR A 90 -0.62 -11.37 0.13
C THR A 90 -1.42 -12.29 1.05
N ASP A 91 -1.25 -13.60 0.87
CA ASP A 91 -1.97 -14.69 1.56
C ASP A 91 -1.91 -14.64 3.10
N ASP A 92 -1.08 -13.79 3.68
CA ASP A 92 -0.89 -13.70 5.13
C ASP A 92 -2.12 -13.21 5.93
N TYR A 93 -3.19 -12.75 5.26
CA TYR A 93 -4.40 -12.23 5.91
C TYR A 93 -5.70 -12.77 5.32
N VAL A 94 -5.64 -13.67 4.36
CA VAL A 94 -6.82 -14.18 3.68
C VAL A 94 -6.80 -15.69 3.75
N ASP A 95 -7.54 -16.29 4.69
CA ASP A 95 -8.05 -17.63 4.51
C ASP A 95 -8.66 -17.71 3.11
N GLY A 96 -8.37 -18.75 2.33
CA GLY A 96 -8.73 -18.86 0.91
C GLY A 96 -10.18 -18.51 0.54
N GLU A 97 -11.11 -18.58 1.50
CA GLU A 97 -12.50 -18.15 1.37
C GLU A 97 -12.68 -16.64 1.17
N VAL A 98 -11.76 -15.79 1.68
CA VAL A 98 -11.89 -14.33 1.59
C VAL A 98 -11.37 -13.81 0.25
N GLY A 99 -10.45 -14.51 -0.42
CA GLY A 99 -9.96 -14.18 -1.77
C GLY A 99 -11.07 -14.24 -2.81
N ASP A 100 -11.85 -15.32 -2.83
CA ASP A 100 -12.99 -15.48 -3.74
C ASP A 100 -14.12 -14.51 -3.41
N MET A 101 -14.40 -14.28 -2.12
CA MET A 101 -15.39 -13.29 -1.69
C MET A 101 -15.03 -11.88 -2.13
N SER A 102 -13.75 -11.47 -2.11
CA SER A 102 -13.36 -10.11 -2.50
C SER A 102 -13.63 -9.84 -3.98
N ALA A 103 -13.42 -10.80 -4.86
CA ALA A 103 -13.70 -10.68 -6.30
C ALA A 103 -15.21 -10.50 -6.58
N GLU A 104 -16.08 -11.24 -5.89
CA GLU A 104 -17.53 -11.08 -5.98
C GLU A 104 -17.98 -9.69 -5.54
N TYR A 105 -17.47 -9.21 -4.40
CA TYR A 105 -17.82 -7.87 -3.88
C TYR A 105 -17.33 -6.74 -4.75
N MET A 106 -16.13 -6.85 -5.31
CA MET A 106 -15.57 -5.85 -6.23
C MET A 106 -16.33 -5.77 -7.56
N SER A 107 -17.16 -6.77 -7.86
CA SER A 107 -18.02 -6.78 -9.05
C SER A 107 -19.40 -6.13 -8.84
N LYS A 108 -19.76 -5.74 -7.61
CA LYS A 108 -21.05 -5.10 -7.31
C LYS A 108 -21.14 -3.71 -7.95
N PRO A 109 -22.28 -3.36 -8.60
CA PRO A 109 -22.43 -2.08 -9.32
C PRO A 109 -22.14 -0.86 -8.45
N GLN A 110 -22.54 -0.87 -7.18
CA GLN A 110 -22.30 0.24 -6.23
C GLN A 110 -20.82 0.45 -5.96
N ILE A 111 -20.05 -0.65 -5.92
CA ILE A 111 -18.60 -0.60 -5.72
C ILE A 111 -17.92 -0.06 -6.97
N ILE A 112 -18.27 -0.59 -8.14
CA ILE A 112 -17.76 -0.14 -9.42
C ILE A 112 -17.98 1.37 -9.59
N GLU A 113 -19.16 1.87 -9.26
CA GLU A 113 -19.48 3.30 -9.35
C GLU A 113 -18.64 4.12 -8.35
N SER A 114 -18.47 3.64 -7.12
CA SER A 114 -17.64 4.29 -6.12
C SER A 114 -16.16 4.32 -6.54
N VAL A 115 -15.67 3.24 -7.14
CA VAL A 115 -14.30 3.15 -7.67
C VAL A 115 -14.10 4.15 -8.82
N ARG A 116 -15.09 4.31 -9.72
CA ARG A 116 -15.03 5.32 -10.79
C ARG A 116 -14.98 6.74 -10.23
N GLN A 117 -15.79 7.04 -9.22
CA GLN A 117 -15.76 8.34 -8.55
C GLN A 117 -14.39 8.63 -7.92
N LEU A 118 -13.83 7.66 -7.21
CA LEU A 118 -12.47 7.79 -6.66
C LEU A 118 -11.41 7.98 -7.74
N LEU A 119 -11.53 7.25 -8.85
CA LEU A 119 -10.60 7.36 -9.97
C LEU A 119 -10.61 8.78 -10.57
N ALA A 120 -11.79 9.40 -10.71
CA ALA A 120 -11.92 10.78 -11.18
C ALA A 120 -11.19 11.78 -10.26
N PHE A 121 -11.20 11.59 -8.95
CA PHE A 121 -10.42 12.42 -8.03
C PHE A 121 -8.90 12.27 -8.22
N THR A 122 -8.42 11.11 -8.68
CA THR A 122 -7.00 10.90 -8.91
C THR A 122 -6.46 11.64 -10.14
N GLU A 123 -7.32 12.05 -11.07
CA GLU A 123 -6.92 12.73 -12.32
C GLU A 123 -6.38 14.14 -12.08
N GLY A 124 -6.86 14.82 -11.04
CA GLY A 124 -6.44 16.19 -10.68
C GLY A 124 -5.30 16.27 -9.68
N MET A 125 -4.74 15.14 -9.25
CA MET A 125 -3.67 15.13 -8.25
C MET A 125 -2.36 15.64 -8.82
N SER A 126 -1.66 16.47 -8.02
CA SER A 126 -0.27 16.86 -8.32
C SER A 126 0.66 15.64 -8.24
N ASN A 127 1.84 15.77 -8.87
CA ASN A 127 2.89 14.76 -8.77
C ASN A 127 3.72 14.88 -7.49
N ASP A 128 3.40 15.84 -6.62
CA ASP A 128 4.10 16.05 -5.36
C ASP A 128 3.80 14.93 -4.38
N ASP A 129 4.82 14.30 -3.87
CA ASP A 129 4.71 13.22 -2.89
C ASP A 129 5.73 13.41 -1.78
N THR A 130 5.29 14.10 -0.73
CA THR A 130 6.12 14.39 0.44
C THR A 130 6.63 13.11 1.12
N LYS A 131 5.87 12.01 1.04
CA LYS A 131 6.28 10.73 1.63
C LYS A 131 7.43 10.08 0.85
N VAL A 132 7.37 10.13 -0.49
CA VAL A 132 8.44 9.64 -1.35
C VAL A 132 9.67 10.54 -1.26
N GLU A 133 9.50 11.85 -1.18
CA GLU A 133 10.62 12.78 -0.98
C GLU A 133 11.40 12.48 0.30
N GLU A 134 10.71 12.26 1.41
CA GLU A 134 11.35 11.87 2.67
C GLU A 134 12.01 10.50 2.58
N LEU A 135 11.40 9.53 1.90
CA LEU A 135 12.02 8.24 1.63
C LEU A 135 13.31 8.40 0.81
N ILE A 136 13.29 9.20 -0.26
CA ILE A 136 14.47 9.46 -1.09
C ILE A 136 15.58 10.08 -0.26
N LYS A 137 15.27 11.05 0.61
CA LYS A 137 16.25 11.66 1.53
C LYS A 137 16.85 10.60 2.47
N ALA A 138 16.02 9.76 3.07
CA ALA A 138 16.46 8.70 3.96
C ALA A 138 17.35 7.68 3.24
N VAL A 139 17.00 7.28 2.01
CA VAL A 139 17.80 6.36 1.17
C VAL A 139 19.15 6.99 0.83
N LYS A 140 19.16 8.25 0.34
CA LYS A 140 20.41 8.95 -0.01
C LYS A 140 21.33 9.13 1.21
N ASN A 141 20.76 9.47 2.37
CA ASN A 141 21.53 9.53 3.60
C ASN A 141 22.14 8.18 3.97
N LYS A 142 21.36 7.10 3.83
CA LYS A 142 21.87 5.75 4.10
C LYS A 142 22.95 5.31 3.12
N GLN A 143 22.84 5.69 1.85
CA GLN A 143 23.83 5.38 0.82
C GLN A 143 25.19 6.04 1.06
N SER A 144 25.25 7.15 1.79
CA SER A 144 26.50 7.80 2.18
C SER A 144 27.22 7.08 3.33
N MET A 145 26.60 6.09 3.97
CA MET A 145 27.18 5.34 5.08
C MET A 145 27.94 4.10 4.60
N GLN A 146 28.83 3.57 5.43
CA GLN A 146 29.59 2.36 5.14
C GLN A 146 28.68 1.14 4.82
N ASN A 147 27.58 0.97 5.57
CA ASN A 147 26.53 0.01 5.24
C ASN A 147 25.40 0.75 4.51
N ASN A 148 25.39 0.68 3.19
CA ASN A 148 24.55 1.47 2.30
C ASN A 148 23.35 0.70 1.69
N ILE A 149 23.10 -0.52 2.17
CA ILE A 149 21.95 -1.30 1.70
C ILE A 149 20.70 -0.84 2.43
N VAL A 150 19.62 -0.62 1.65
CA VAL A 150 18.30 -0.26 2.13
C VAL A 150 17.30 -1.31 1.64
N MET A 151 16.42 -1.76 2.52
CA MET A 151 15.28 -2.60 2.17
C MET A 151 14.01 -1.84 2.50
N VAL A 152 13.13 -1.69 1.51
CA VAL A 152 11.82 -1.06 1.66
C VAL A 152 10.74 -2.13 1.53
N PHE A 153 9.83 -2.18 2.48
CA PHE A 153 8.75 -3.15 2.51
C PHE A 153 7.40 -2.46 2.29
N SER A 154 6.56 -3.07 1.47
CA SER A 154 5.15 -2.70 1.31
C SER A 154 4.32 -3.96 1.10
N SER A 155 3.09 -3.94 1.62
CA SER A 155 2.10 -5.00 1.36
C SER A 155 1.41 -4.85 -0.01
N PHE A 156 1.73 -3.80 -0.78
CA PHE A 156 1.05 -3.49 -2.03
C PHE A 156 2.02 -3.43 -3.20
N ARG A 157 1.78 -4.21 -4.24
CA ARG A 157 2.59 -4.23 -5.47
C ARG A 157 2.62 -2.87 -6.17
N HIS A 158 1.49 -2.15 -6.22
CA HIS A 158 1.43 -0.81 -6.81
C HIS A 158 2.31 0.20 -6.08
N THR A 159 2.40 0.12 -4.75
CA THR A 159 3.34 0.93 -3.98
C THR A 159 4.78 0.60 -4.36
N LEU A 160 5.14 -0.68 -4.47
CA LEU A 160 6.50 -1.08 -4.84
C LEU A 160 6.87 -0.64 -6.26
N ARG A 161 5.97 -0.78 -7.24
CA ARG A 161 6.18 -0.30 -8.62
C ARG A 161 6.40 1.21 -8.66
N TYR A 162 5.54 1.96 -7.98
CA TYR A 162 5.66 3.41 -7.88
C TYR A 162 6.99 3.85 -7.26
N LEU A 163 7.39 3.23 -6.14
CA LEU A 163 8.66 3.50 -5.48
C LEU A 163 9.85 3.14 -6.36
N TYR A 164 9.77 2.03 -7.10
CA TYR A 164 10.81 1.65 -8.06
C TYR A 164 11.02 2.73 -9.12
N GLU A 165 9.94 3.24 -9.73
CA GLU A 165 10.00 4.31 -10.73
C GLU A 165 10.61 5.59 -10.14
N LYS A 166 10.13 6.03 -8.98
CA LYS A 166 10.59 7.26 -8.32
C LYS A 166 12.05 7.18 -7.88
N LEU A 167 12.48 6.06 -7.33
CA LEU A 167 13.88 5.86 -6.91
C LEU A 167 14.82 5.71 -8.12
N SER A 168 14.39 4.98 -9.16
CA SER A 168 15.14 4.84 -10.41
C SER A 168 15.35 6.19 -11.11
N ALA A 169 14.34 7.06 -11.13
CA ALA A 169 14.42 8.42 -11.66
C ALA A 169 15.44 9.30 -10.91
N GLN A 170 15.82 8.93 -9.70
CA GLN A 170 16.87 9.58 -8.91
C GLN A 170 18.26 8.96 -9.09
N ASN A 171 18.44 8.10 -10.10
CA ASN A 171 19.67 7.33 -10.35
C ASN A 171 20.07 6.41 -9.18
N ILE A 172 19.10 5.99 -8.37
CA ILE A 172 19.30 5.00 -7.31
C ILE A 172 19.13 3.61 -7.93
N ARG A 173 20.12 2.72 -7.76
CA ARG A 173 20.04 1.35 -8.22
C ARG A 173 19.06 0.57 -7.33
N VAL A 174 17.94 0.14 -7.89
CA VAL A 174 16.82 -0.51 -7.20
C VAL A 174 16.48 -1.83 -7.85
N GLY A 175 16.06 -2.81 -7.06
CA GLY A 175 15.42 -4.04 -7.51
C GLY A 175 14.11 -4.25 -6.76
N ILE A 176 13.14 -4.91 -7.40
CA ILE A 176 11.89 -5.33 -6.77
C ILE A 176 11.93 -6.84 -6.56
N ILE A 177 11.52 -7.26 -5.36
CA ILE A 177 11.29 -8.66 -5.02
C ILE A 177 9.84 -8.76 -4.54
N HIS A 178 9.04 -9.58 -5.20
CA HIS A 178 7.68 -9.90 -4.78
C HIS A 178 7.38 -11.38 -5.04
N GLY A 179 6.52 -11.97 -4.23
CA GLY A 179 6.01 -13.32 -4.42
C GLY A 179 4.94 -13.37 -5.51
#